data_ce368e4bf3c5b50e1c31d8f35e13588c
#
_entry.id   ce368e4bf3c5b50e1c31d8f35e13588c
#
_cell.length_a   1.000
_cell.length_b   1.000
_cell.length_c   1.000
_cell.angle_alpha   90.00
_cell.angle_beta   90.00
_cell.angle_gamma   90.00
#
_symmetry.space_group_name_H-M   'P 1'
#
loop_
_entity.id
_entity.type
_entity.pdbx_description
1 polymer ?
#
loop_
_entity_poly.entity_id
_entity_poly.type
_entity_poly.pdbx_seq_one_letter_code
_entity_poly.pdbx_strand_id
1 'polypeptide(L)'
;MKCLFIINPSSGTHAFQKSIDQFIGQLILHTNVNTIDTYFTRGKNDGLERAAKLTKNEYDFIVAVGGDGTINEIITGLIKSESKIPLAILAAGTVNDFATYLNLPNTPEAFRDMIARFKTKKIDAGYVDDHCFANVLSGGMFSDIGFLVTKEEKKKFGPLAYYINGLKMLPEQLGLSLHLKIKADEIEFEEDAALFMITNSSHVGGFPGVTP
;
A
#
# COMPACT_ATOMS: atom_id res chain seq x y z
N MET A 1 17.33 -2.12 -18.61
CA MET A 1 16.82 -1.41 -17.40
C MET A 1 17.29 -2.13 -16.14
N LYS A 2 17.55 -1.37 -15.08
CA LYS A 2 17.90 -1.87 -13.75
C LYS A 2 16.75 -1.57 -12.78
N CYS A 3 16.31 -2.55 -11.99
CA CYS A 3 15.27 -2.33 -10.99
C CYS A 3 15.62 -2.90 -9.61
N LEU A 4 14.94 -2.39 -8.59
CA LEU A 4 15.02 -2.86 -7.21
C LEU A 4 13.67 -3.43 -6.77
N PHE A 5 13.66 -4.67 -6.32
CA PHE A 5 12.53 -5.27 -5.63
C PHE A 5 12.69 -5.04 -4.12
N ILE A 6 11.74 -4.35 -3.51
CA ILE A 6 11.64 -4.23 -2.04
C ILE A 6 10.51 -5.16 -1.61
N ILE A 7 10.89 -6.24 -0.94
CA ILE A 7 10.01 -7.38 -0.68
C ILE A 7 9.76 -7.49 0.83
N ASN A 8 8.48 -7.50 1.22
CA ASN A 8 8.11 -7.84 2.58
C ASN A 8 7.84 -9.36 2.67
N PRO A 9 8.76 -10.15 3.25
CA PRO A 9 8.62 -11.60 3.32
C PRO A 9 7.50 -12.07 4.24
N SER A 10 6.98 -11.16 5.08
CA SER A 10 5.84 -11.44 5.97
C SER A 10 4.49 -11.22 5.31
N SER A 11 4.44 -10.62 4.12
CA SER A 11 3.20 -10.36 3.37
C SER A 11 2.84 -11.55 2.49
N GLY A 12 1.54 -11.75 2.32
CA GLY A 12 1.01 -12.76 1.42
C GLY A 12 1.04 -14.18 1.94
N THR A 13 0.72 -15.10 1.05
CA THR A 13 0.77 -16.54 1.29
C THR A 13 2.14 -17.10 0.92
N HIS A 14 2.49 -18.28 1.46
CA HIS A 14 3.69 -19.01 1.01
C HIS A 14 3.68 -19.29 -0.50
N ALA A 15 2.50 -19.45 -1.11
CA ALA A 15 2.37 -19.64 -2.55
C ALA A 15 2.80 -18.40 -3.33
N PHE A 16 2.43 -17.21 -2.89
CA PHE A 16 2.86 -15.96 -3.53
C PHE A 16 4.37 -15.74 -3.40
N GLN A 17 4.94 -15.99 -2.23
CA GLN A 17 6.38 -15.88 -2.02
C GLN A 17 7.18 -16.78 -2.96
N LYS A 18 6.68 -18.01 -3.23
CA LYS A 18 7.27 -18.93 -4.19
C LYS A 18 7.10 -18.49 -5.65
N SER A 19 6.15 -17.59 -5.92
CA SER A 19 5.90 -17.11 -7.29
C SER A 19 6.74 -15.91 -7.69
N ILE A 20 7.45 -15.25 -6.77
CA ILE A 20 8.29 -14.08 -7.07
C ILE A 20 9.33 -14.39 -8.14
N ASP A 21 9.91 -15.59 -8.10
CA ASP A 21 10.87 -16.04 -9.11
C ASP A 21 10.27 -16.06 -10.53
N GLN A 22 8.97 -16.35 -10.65
CA GLN A 22 8.27 -16.30 -11.94
C GLN A 22 8.14 -14.87 -12.47
N PHE A 23 7.84 -13.90 -11.60
CA PHE A 23 7.82 -12.48 -11.98
C PHE A 23 9.20 -12.01 -12.43
N ILE A 24 10.24 -12.34 -11.68
CA ILE A 24 11.63 -12.02 -12.03
C ILE A 24 12.01 -12.67 -13.36
N GLY A 25 11.71 -13.95 -13.54
CA GLY A 25 11.99 -14.69 -14.76
C GLY A 25 11.32 -14.06 -15.98
N GLN A 26 10.02 -13.69 -15.87
CA GLN A 26 9.31 -13.01 -16.95
C GLN A 26 9.94 -11.67 -17.32
N LEU A 27 10.39 -10.88 -16.34
CA LEU A 27 11.03 -9.60 -16.61
C LEU A 27 12.37 -9.77 -17.34
N ILE A 28 13.24 -10.65 -16.85
CA ILE A 28 14.58 -10.87 -17.43
C ILE A 28 14.49 -11.47 -18.83
N LEU A 29 13.60 -12.44 -19.05
CA LEU A 29 13.53 -13.20 -20.32
C LEU A 29 12.78 -12.44 -21.43
N HIS A 30 11.85 -11.55 -21.06
CA HIS A 30 10.89 -11.00 -22.04
C HIS A 30 10.78 -9.47 -22.03
N THR A 31 11.66 -8.76 -21.31
CA THR A 31 11.73 -7.28 -21.32
C THR A 31 13.16 -6.78 -21.44
N ASN A 32 13.35 -5.46 -21.41
CA ASN A 32 14.67 -4.85 -21.40
C ASN A 32 15.30 -4.75 -20.00
N VAL A 33 14.74 -5.44 -19.01
CA VAL A 33 15.32 -5.52 -17.66
C VAL A 33 16.48 -6.51 -17.69
N ASN A 34 17.66 -6.03 -17.31
CA ASN A 34 18.91 -6.83 -17.34
C ASN A 34 19.58 -6.92 -15.96
N THR A 35 19.10 -6.14 -14.98
CA THR A 35 19.63 -6.16 -13.63
C THR A 35 18.48 -6.02 -12.65
N ILE A 36 18.39 -6.94 -11.71
CA ILE A 36 17.40 -6.93 -10.63
C ILE A 36 18.12 -7.08 -9.31
N ASP A 37 18.08 -6.02 -8.49
CA ASP A 37 18.49 -6.08 -7.11
C ASP A 37 17.27 -6.43 -6.23
N THR A 38 17.48 -7.17 -5.15
CA THR A 38 16.42 -7.53 -4.21
C THR A 38 16.78 -7.08 -2.80
N TYR A 39 15.80 -6.53 -2.09
CA TYR A 39 15.90 -6.15 -0.69
C TYR A 39 14.73 -6.73 0.08
N PHE A 40 14.99 -7.55 1.09
CA PHE A 40 13.98 -8.12 1.97
C PHE A 40 13.84 -7.29 3.24
N THR A 41 12.63 -6.78 3.50
CA THR A 41 12.37 -6.01 4.71
C THR A 41 12.41 -6.91 5.95
N ARG A 42 12.92 -6.39 7.05
CA ARG A 42 13.12 -7.11 8.31
C ARG A 42 12.10 -6.74 9.39
N GLY A 43 11.36 -5.65 9.20
CA GLY A 43 10.40 -5.18 10.17
C GLY A 43 9.65 -3.94 9.71
N LYS A 44 8.93 -3.33 10.63
CA LYS A 44 8.19 -2.08 10.41
C LYS A 44 9.17 -0.95 10.04
N ASN A 45 8.78 -0.13 9.09
CA ASN A 45 9.53 1.01 8.53
C ASN A 45 10.81 0.66 7.75
N ASP A 46 11.22 -0.60 7.65
CA ASP A 46 12.43 -0.97 6.92
C ASP A 46 12.29 -0.70 5.42
N GLY A 47 11.09 -0.90 4.86
CA GLY A 47 10.76 -0.51 3.49
C GLY A 47 10.89 1.00 3.25
N LEU A 48 10.43 1.81 4.21
CA LEU A 48 10.57 3.26 4.19
C LEU A 48 12.04 3.68 4.22
N GLU A 49 12.81 3.14 5.16
CA GLU A 49 14.23 3.48 5.31
C GLU A 49 15.05 3.10 4.07
N ARG A 50 14.76 1.94 3.46
CA ARG A 50 15.43 1.53 2.22
C ARG A 50 15.08 2.47 1.06
N ALA A 51 13.82 2.83 0.92
CA ALA A 51 13.38 3.73 -0.14
C ALA A 51 13.88 5.17 0.06
N ALA A 52 13.94 5.65 1.31
CA ALA A 52 14.46 6.98 1.64
C ALA A 52 15.96 7.18 1.34
N LYS A 53 16.72 6.09 1.24
CA LYS A 53 18.17 6.12 0.90
C LYS A 53 18.43 6.05 -0.61
N LEU A 54 17.40 5.97 -1.43
CA LEU A 54 17.57 5.90 -2.89
C LEU A 54 18.01 7.24 -3.46
N THR A 55 18.98 7.18 -4.34
CA THR A 55 19.49 8.35 -5.06
C THR A 55 18.84 8.45 -6.44
N LYS A 56 18.86 9.64 -7.03
CA LYS A 56 18.36 9.85 -8.40
C LYS A 56 19.10 8.94 -9.37
N ASN A 57 18.37 8.29 -10.25
CA ASN A 57 18.90 7.43 -11.31
C ASN A 57 19.65 6.16 -10.84
N GLU A 58 19.53 5.77 -9.57
CA GLU A 58 20.11 4.52 -9.08
C GLU A 58 19.44 3.28 -9.72
N TYR A 59 18.13 3.40 -9.97
CA TYR A 59 17.30 2.41 -10.66
C TYR A 59 16.37 3.08 -11.66
N ASP A 60 16.01 2.36 -12.71
CA ASP A 60 15.02 2.80 -13.68
C ASP A 60 13.61 2.74 -13.10
N PHE A 61 13.34 1.77 -12.22
CA PHE A 61 12.10 1.64 -11.47
C PHE A 61 12.27 0.76 -10.23
N ILE A 62 11.30 0.83 -9.33
CA ILE A 62 11.24 0.03 -8.11
C ILE A 62 10.01 -0.85 -8.18
N VAL A 63 10.08 -2.05 -7.60
CA VAL A 63 8.95 -2.95 -7.40
C VAL A 63 8.71 -3.12 -5.91
N ALA A 64 7.59 -2.60 -5.41
CA ALA A 64 7.12 -2.86 -4.06
C ALA A 64 6.37 -4.18 -4.03
N VAL A 65 6.82 -5.12 -3.20
CA VAL A 65 6.19 -6.44 -3.03
C VAL A 65 5.68 -6.56 -1.60
N GLY A 66 4.37 -6.43 -1.43
CA GLY A 66 3.77 -6.43 -0.10
C GLY A 66 2.28 -6.07 -0.09
N GLY A 67 1.72 -5.88 1.10
CA GLY A 67 0.38 -5.34 1.29
C GLY A 67 0.38 -3.82 1.37
N ASP A 68 -0.80 -3.22 1.55
CA ASP A 68 -1.02 -1.77 1.57
C ASP A 68 -0.07 -1.02 2.51
N GLY A 69 0.21 -1.57 3.70
CA GLY A 69 1.16 -0.98 4.65
C GLY A 69 2.59 -0.93 4.12
N THR A 70 3.06 -2.00 3.47
CA THR A 70 4.41 -2.04 2.87
C THR A 70 4.51 -1.06 1.70
N ILE A 71 3.48 -0.98 0.88
CA ILE A 71 3.40 -0.04 -0.24
C ILE A 71 3.46 1.39 0.28
N ASN A 72 2.70 1.69 1.35
CA ASN A 72 2.69 3.00 1.97
C ASN A 72 4.06 3.41 2.57
N GLU A 73 4.75 2.48 3.23
CA GLU A 73 6.13 2.70 3.71
C GLU A 73 7.07 3.08 2.57
N ILE A 74 7.05 2.31 1.47
CA ILE A 74 7.94 2.54 0.33
C ILE A 74 7.62 3.88 -0.35
N ILE A 75 6.34 4.22 -0.54
CA ILE A 75 5.92 5.51 -1.10
C ILE A 75 6.42 6.65 -0.21
N THR A 76 6.23 6.55 1.10
CA THR A 76 6.72 7.55 2.06
C THR A 76 8.24 7.73 1.96
N GLY A 77 8.99 6.64 1.84
CA GLY A 77 10.44 6.69 1.67
C GLY A 77 10.86 7.34 0.36
N LEU A 78 10.18 7.02 -0.75
CA LEU A 78 10.44 7.64 -2.06
C LEU A 78 10.19 9.16 -2.04
N ILE A 79 9.14 9.59 -1.36
CA ILE A 79 8.84 11.00 -1.21
C ILE A 79 9.93 11.69 -0.35
N LYS A 80 10.35 11.08 0.76
CA LYS A 80 11.42 11.61 1.62
C LYS A 80 12.77 11.72 0.91
N SER A 81 13.07 10.82 -0.02
CA SER A 81 14.29 10.87 -0.83
C SER A 81 14.20 11.84 -2.01
N GLU A 82 13.04 12.49 -2.22
CA GLU A 82 12.74 13.29 -3.41
C GLU A 82 12.99 12.52 -4.73
N SER A 83 12.95 11.19 -4.65
CA SER A 83 13.20 10.33 -5.79
C SER A 83 12.02 10.36 -6.74
N LYS A 84 12.31 10.53 -8.03
CA LYS A 84 11.33 10.45 -9.11
C LYS A 84 11.32 9.09 -9.80
N ILE A 85 11.94 8.09 -9.17
CA ILE A 85 12.00 6.73 -9.71
C ILE A 85 10.58 6.15 -9.72
N PRO A 86 10.09 5.66 -10.85
CA PRO A 86 8.77 5.05 -10.94
C PRO A 86 8.62 3.84 -10.01
N LEU A 87 7.44 3.69 -9.41
CA LEU A 87 7.09 2.58 -8.55
C LEU A 87 6.10 1.64 -9.27
N ALA A 88 6.46 0.38 -9.40
CA ALA A 88 5.56 -0.71 -9.72
C ALA A 88 5.18 -1.45 -8.44
N ILE A 89 3.97 -2.01 -8.38
CA ILE A 89 3.44 -2.67 -7.20
C ILE A 89 3.05 -4.10 -7.54
N LEU A 90 3.57 -5.06 -6.77
CA LEU A 90 3.10 -6.43 -6.70
C LEU A 90 2.37 -6.64 -5.39
N ALA A 91 1.04 -6.60 -5.47
CA ALA A 91 0.18 -6.70 -4.32
C ALA A 91 0.20 -8.11 -3.73
N ALA A 92 0.66 -8.22 -2.49
CA ALA A 92 0.80 -9.47 -1.76
C ALA A 92 0.09 -9.45 -0.39
N GLY A 93 -0.73 -8.46 -0.13
CA GLY A 93 -1.50 -8.32 1.10
C GLY A 93 -2.83 -9.08 1.07
N THR A 94 -3.64 -8.86 2.10
CA THR A 94 -4.97 -9.47 2.24
C THR A 94 -6.03 -8.69 1.45
N VAL A 95 -5.96 -7.37 1.45
CA VAL A 95 -6.98 -6.48 0.85
C VAL A 95 -6.46 -5.88 -0.46
N ASN A 96 -5.31 -5.23 -0.42
CA ASN A 96 -4.64 -4.62 -1.58
C ASN A 96 -5.49 -3.54 -2.28
N ASP A 97 -6.14 -2.70 -1.50
CA ASP A 97 -7.07 -1.67 -1.99
C ASP A 97 -6.44 -0.77 -3.05
N PHE A 98 -5.23 -0.29 -2.77
CA PHE A 98 -4.56 0.65 -3.65
C PHE A 98 -4.17 0.03 -4.99
N ALA A 99 -3.66 -1.20 -4.98
CA ALA A 99 -3.33 -1.92 -6.21
C ALA A 99 -4.59 -2.29 -7.03
N THR A 100 -5.67 -2.62 -6.34
CA THR A 100 -6.98 -2.92 -6.95
C THR A 100 -7.57 -1.67 -7.61
N TYR A 101 -7.56 -0.54 -6.92
CA TYR A 101 -8.01 0.74 -7.47
C TYR A 101 -7.23 1.13 -8.75
N LEU A 102 -5.93 0.90 -8.76
CA LEU A 102 -5.08 1.18 -9.92
C LEU A 102 -5.17 0.12 -11.02
N ASN A 103 -5.97 -0.93 -10.85
CA ASN A 103 -6.08 -2.07 -11.76
C ASN A 103 -4.71 -2.68 -12.11
N LEU A 104 -3.84 -2.83 -11.11
CA LEU A 104 -2.51 -3.38 -11.33
C LEU A 104 -2.56 -4.89 -11.53
N PRO A 105 -1.76 -5.42 -12.47
CA PRO A 105 -1.73 -6.84 -12.77
C PRO A 105 -1.10 -7.65 -11.61
N ASN A 106 -1.64 -8.85 -11.40
CA ASN A 106 -1.21 -9.79 -10.37
C ASN A 106 -0.69 -11.13 -10.92
N THR A 107 -0.58 -11.27 -12.25
CA THR A 107 0.07 -12.43 -12.88
C THR A 107 1.43 -12.06 -13.47
N PRO A 108 2.39 -13.00 -13.52
CA PRO A 108 3.72 -12.73 -14.05
C PRO A 108 3.73 -12.18 -15.47
N GLU A 109 2.88 -12.72 -16.35
CA GLU A 109 2.79 -12.31 -17.75
C GLU A 109 2.20 -10.90 -17.89
N ALA A 110 1.11 -10.61 -17.19
CA ALA A 110 0.49 -9.30 -17.27
C ALA A 110 1.36 -8.21 -16.61
N PHE A 111 2.09 -8.55 -15.54
CA PHE A 111 3.06 -7.66 -14.91
C PHE A 111 4.24 -7.35 -15.85
N ARG A 112 4.79 -8.38 -16.51
CA ARG A 112 5.78 -8.21 -17.57
C ARG A 112 5.31 -7.25 -18.65
N ASP A 113 4.09 -7.42 -19.14
CA ASP A 113 3.53 -6.57 -20.21
C ASP A 113 3.34 -5.13 -19.75
N MET A 114 2.99 -4.91 -18.48
CA MET A 114 2.94 -3.59 -17.88
C MET A 114 4.33 -2.94 -17.87
N ILE A 115 5.35 -3.64 -17.39
CA ILE A 115 6.72 -3.14 -17.35
C ILE A 115 7.29 -2.92 -18.76
N ALA A 116 7.02 -3.80 -19.70
CA ALA A 116 7.48 -3.65 -21.09
C ALA A 116 6.92 -2.37 -21.76
N ARG A 117 5.68 -1.99 -21.44
CA ARG A 117 5.08 -0.74 -21.94
C ARG A 117 5.67 0.51 -21.29
N PHE A 118 6.18 0.39 -20.10
CA PHE A 118 6.77 1.45 -19.25
C PHE A 118 5.96 2.77 -19.23
N LYS A 119 4.65 2.66 -19.12
CA LYS A 119 3.77 3.82 -18.99
C LYS A 119 3.57 4.16 -17.52
N THR A 120 3.98 5.35 -17.12
CA THR A 120 3.84 5.85 -15.75
C THR A 120 2.63 6.78 -15.63
N LYS A 121 2.01 6.78 -14.45
CA LYS A 121 0.95 7.71 -14.05
C LYS A 121 1.41 8.43 -12.79
N LYS A 122 1.25 9.75 -12.76
CA LYS A 122 1.40 10.52 -11.52
C LYS A 122 0.20 10.26 -10.62
N ILE A 123 0.46 10.08 -9.36
CA ILE A 123 -0.54 9.83 -8.33
C ILE A 123 -0.25 10.78 -7.18
N ASP A 124 -1.30 11.38 -6.63
CA ASP A 124 -1.21 12.19 -5.44
C ASP A 124 -0.96 11.30 -4.21
N ALA A 125 -0.42 11.90 -3.18
CA ALA A 125 -0.26 11.28 -1.88
C ALA A 125 -0.65 12.31 -0.82
N GLY A 126 -1.40 11.90 0.18
CA GLY A 126 -1.75 12.75 1.29
C GLY A 126 -0.67 12.76 2.37
N TYR A 127 -0.65 13.82 3.15
CA TYR A 127 0.24 13.97 4.29
C TYR A 127 -0.55 14.23 5.55
N VAL A 128 -0.09 13.63 6.64
CA VAL A 128 -0.48 13.99 7.99
C VAL A 128 0.80 14.02 8.83
N ASP A 129 1.13 15.20 9.36
CA ASP A 129 2.42 15.45 10.00
C ASP A 129 3.59 14.99 9.10
N ASP A 130 4.45 14.11 9.61
CA ASP A 130 5.61 13.56 8.88
C ASP A 130 5.31 12.25 8.15
N HIS A 131 4.04 11.84 8.08
CA HIS A 131 3.62 10.59 7.48
C HIS A 131 2.85 10.83 6.19
N CYS A 132 3.15 10.02 5.19
CA CYS A 132 2.43 9.99 3.93
C CYS A 132 1.39 8.86 3.95
N PHE A 133 0.26 9.07 3.30
CA PHE A 133 -0.68 8.00 2.98
C PHE A 133 -0.99 7.98 1.49
N ALA A 134 -0.92 6.79 0.91
CA ALA A 134 -1.17 6.59 -0.51
C ALA A 134 -2.66 6.33 -0.81
N ASN A 135 -3.38 5.72 0.12
CA ASN A 135 -4.76 5.30 -0.09
C ASN A 135 -5.75 6.00 0.84
N VAL A 136 -5.65 5.77 2.15
CA VAL A 136 -6.61 6.25 3.13
C VAL A 136 -5.93 6.70 4.42
N LEU A 137 -6.38 7.82 4.97
CA LEU A 137 -6.20 8.24 6.34
C LEU A 137 -7.55 8.19 7.03
N SER A 138 -7.64 7.51 8.17
CA SER A 138 -8.85 7.44 8.98
C SER A 138 -8.55 7.65 10.45
N GLY A 139 -9.54 8.13 11.19
CA GLY A 139 -9.47 8.26 12.64
C GLY A 139 -10.85 8.09 13.26
N GLY A 140 -10.88 7.76 14.56
CA GLY A 140 -12.11 7.46 15.30
C GLY A 140 -12.48 6.00 15.28
N MET A 141 -13.77 5.72 15.26
CA MET A 141 -14.33 4.37 15.34
C MET A 141 -13.75 3.47 14.24
N PHE A 142 -13.32 2.26 14.60
CA PHE A 142 -12.74 1.26 13.71
C PHE A 142 -11.38 1.61 13.06
N SER A 143 -10.79 2.77 13.34
CA SER A 143 -9.49 3.14 12.75
C SER A 143 -8.37 2.16 13.11
N ASP A 144 -8.43 1.53 14.27
CA ASP A 144 -7.44 0.58 14.79
C ASP A 144 -7.65 -0.86 14.32
N ILE A 145 -8.73 -1.15 13.63
CA ILE A 145 -9.07 -2.52 13.20
C ILE A 145 -7.93 -3.19 12.42
N GLY A 146 -7.24 -2.42 11.59
CA GLY A 146 -6.11 -2.92 10.80
C GLY A 146 -4.94 -3.42 11.63
N PHE A 147 -4.76 -2.87 12.84
CA PHE A 147 -3.69 -3.24 13.77
C PHE A 147 -4.09 -4.39 14.70
N LEU A 148 -5.37 -4.52 15.00
CA LEU A 148 -5.89 -5.52 15.95
C LEU A 148 -6.08 -6.89 15.32
N VAL A 149 -6.31 -6.98 14.01
CA VAL A 149 -6.44 -8.25 13.30
C VAL A 149 -5.09 -8.94 13.20
N THR A 150 -4.95 -10.09 13.84
CA THR A 150 -3.71 -10.85 13.87
C THR A 150 -3.35 -11.44 12.50
N LYS A 151 -2.05 -11.77 12.30
CA LYS A 151 -1.61 -12.44 11.06
C LYS A 151 -2.31 -13.80 10.86
N GLU A 152 -2.61 -14.51 11.93
CA GLU A 152 -3.30 -15.79 11.88
C GLU A 152 -4.76 -15.64 11.46
N GLU A 153 -5.46 -14.65 12.02
CA GLU A 153 -6.84 -14.33 11.61
C GLU A 153 -6.90 -13.90 10.14
N LYS A 154 -5.95 -13.06 9.70
CA LYS A 154 -5.85 -12.66 8.28
C LYS A 154 -5.64 -13.86 7.36
N LYS A 155 -4.80 -14.82 7.75
CA LYS A 155 -4.57 -16.05 6.98
C LYS A 155 -5.79 -16.96 6.93
N LYS A 156 -6.55 -17.05 8.05
CA LYS A 156 -7.69 -17.97 8.20
C LYS A 156 -8.97 -17.42 7.57
N PHE A 157 -9.25 -16.16 7.77
CA PHE A 157 -10.52 -15.53 7.42
C PHE A 157 -10.41 -14.48 6.30
N GLY A 158 -9.19 -14.16 5.84
CA GLY A 158 -8.98 -13.14 4.82
C GLY A 158 -9.60 -11.78 5.22
N PRO A 159 -10.28 -11.08 4.30
CA PRO A 159 -10.95 -9.81 4.60
C PRO A 159 -12.03 -9.92 5.69
N LEU A 160 -12.67 -11.09 5.85
CA LEU A 160 -13.72 -11.32 6.85
C LEU A 160 -13.20 -11.14 8.29
N ALA A 161 -11.89 -11.32 8.53
CA ALA A 161 -11.28 -11.08 9.82
C ALA A 161 -11.50 -9.65 10.32
N TYR A 162 -11.47 -8.68 9.42
CA TYR A 162 -11.70 -7.27 9.76
C TYR A 162 -13.14 -7.01 10.20
N TYR A 163 -14.12 -7.63 9.53
CA TYR A 163 -15.54 -7.47 9.90
C TYR A 163 -15.85 -8.13 11.24
N ILE A 164 -15.30 -9.32 11.50
CA ILE A 164 -15.49 -10.03 12.76
C ILE A 164 -14.91 -9.21 13.92
N ASN A 165 -13.70 -8.66 13.75
CA ASN A 165 -13.10 -7.84 14.80
C ASN A 165 -13.83 -6.49 14.96
N GLY A 166 -14.30 -5.88 13.87
CA GLY A 166 -15.12 -4.67 13.91
C GLY A 166 -16.40 -4.86 14.72
N LEU A 167 -17.12 -5.96 14.50
CA LEU A 167 -18.32 -6.30 15.27
C LEU A 167 -18.03 -6.52 16.75
N LYS A 168 -16.89 -7.14 17.09
CA LYS A 168 -16.48 -7.33 18.49
C LYS A 168 -16.16 -6.01 19.19
N MET A 169 -15.62 -5.04 18.48
CA MET A 169 -15.24 -3.72 19.01
C MET A 169 -16.42 -2.76 19.12
N LEU A 170 -17.50 -3.01 18.37
CA LEU A 170 -18.64 -2.10 18.29
C LEU A 170 -19.19 -1.67 19.67
N PRO A 171 -19.39 -2.57 20.65
CA PRO A 171 -19.93 -2.15 21.96
C PRO A 171 -19.02 -1.18 22.71
N GLU A 172 -17.69 -1.34 22.59
CA GLU A 172 -16.70 -0.50 23.27
C GLU A 172 -16.52 0.86 22.59
N GLN A 173 -16.84 0.94 21.31
CA GLN A 173 -16.67 2.14 20.51
C GLN A 173 -17.95 2.96 20.33
N LEU A 174 -19.10 2.40 20.75
CA LEU A 174 -20.36 3.14 20.80
C LEU A 174 -20.23 4.32 21.79
N GLY A 175 -20.31 5.53 21.24
CA GLY A 175 -20.15 6.77 22.02
C GLY A 175 -18.80 7.46 21.86
N LEU A 176 -17.86 6.87 21.08
CA LEU A 176 -16.69 7.62 20.65
C LEU A 176 -17.12 8.81 19.80
N SER A 177 -16.65 9.98 20.16
CA SER A 177 -16.81 11.20 19.39
C SER A 177 -15.48 11.94 19.30
N LEU A 178 -15.11 12.32 18.11
CA LEU A 178 -13.94 13.14 17.83
C LEU A 178 -14.43 14.55 17.46
N HIS A 179 -13.96 15.55 18.19
CA HIS A 179 -14.17 16.91 17.78
C HIS A 179 -13.20 17.26 16.65
N LEU A 180 -13.72 17.46 15.44
CA LEU A 180 -12.93 17.72 14.23
C LEU A 180 -13.05 19.19 13.87
N LYS A 181 -11.91 19.82 13.66
CA LYS A 181 -11.81 21.11 12.99
C LYS A 181 -11.17 20.91 11.63
N ILE A 182 -11.94 21.13 10.59
CA ILE A 182 -11.51 20.92 9.21
C ILE A 182 -11.42 22.26 8.52
N LYS A 183 -10.25 22.49 7.90
CA LYS A 183 -10.01 23.63 7.05
C LYS A 183 -9.37 23.14 5.75
N ALA A 184 -10.07 23.33 4.65
CA ALA A 184 -9.62 22.95 3.32
C ALA A 184 -10.06 24.03 2.33
N ASP A 185 -9.09 24.71 1.73
CA ASP A 185 -9.31 25.82 0.81
C ASP A 185 -10.28 26.88 1.39
N GLU A 186 -11.49 26.96 0.83
CA GLU A 186 -12.54 27.89 1.27
C GLU A 186 -13.53 27.27 2.27
N ILE A 187 -13.34 26.00 2.62
CA ILE A 187 -14.21 25.26 3.53
C ILE A 187 -13.59 25.25 4.92
N GLU A 188 -14.33 25.75 5.91
CA GLU A 188 -13.96 25.64 7.32
C GLU A 188 -15.21 25.26 8.12
N PHE A 189 -15.14 24.16 8.86
CA PHE A 189 -16.21 23.72 9.75
C PHE A 189 -15.67 22.93 10.94
N GLU A 190 -16.45 22.89 12.00
CA GLU A 190 -16.19 22.08 13.18
C GLU A 190 -17.37 21.13 13.37
N GLU A 191 -17.08 19.85 13.65
CA GLU A 191 -18.10 18.83 13.82
C GLU A 191 -17.63 17.71 14.72
N ASP A 192 -18.55 17.13 15.45
CA ASP A 192 -18.31 15.93 16.24
C ASP A 192 -18.64 14.71 15.39
N ALA A 193 -17.64 13.90 15.13
CA ALA A 193 -17.76 12.71 14.28
C ALA A 193 -17.30 11.44 14.99
N ALA A 194 -18.00 10.34 14.78
CA ALA A 194 -17.57 9.03 15.29
C ALA A 194 -16.40 8.46 14.46
N LEU A 195 -16.33 8.79 13.17
CA LEU A 195 -15.31 8.35 12.22
C LEU A 195 -15.09 9.43 11.17
N PHE A 196 -13.84 9.64 10.79
CA PHE A 196 -13.51 10.37 9.56
C PHE A 196 -12.59 9.56 8.67
N MET A 197 -12.68 9.81 7.36
CA MET A 197 -11.79 9.24 6.36
C MET A 197 -11.42 10.31 5.31
N ILE A 198 -10.13 10.37 4.99
CA ILE A 198 -9.61 11.12 3.85
C ILE A 198 -9.05 10.09 2.88
N THR A 199 -9.60 10.01 1.68
CA THR A 199 -9.28 8.96 0.73
C THR A 199 -8.65 9.51 -0.54
N ASN A 200 -7.65 8.79 -1.04
CA ASN A 200 -6.99 9.05 -2.33
C ASN A 200 -7.44 8.04 -3.41
N SER A 201 -8.34 7.14 -3.05
CA SER A 201 -8.98 6.18 -3.95
C SER A 201 -10.41 5.90 -3.52
N SER A 202 -11.19 5.31 -4.41
CA SER A 202 -12.55 4.85 -4.09
C SER A 202 -12.59 3.47 -3.41
N HIS A 203 -11.44 2.82 -3.17
CA HIS A 203 -11.35 1.48 -2.57
C HIS A 203 -10.81 1.57 -1.14
N VAL A 204 -11.60 1.17 -0.17
CA VAL A 204 -11.23 1.16 1.26
C VAL A 204 -11.74 -0.09 1.95
N GLY A 205 -10.83 -0.82 2.62
CA GLY A 205 -11.17 -2.00 3.41
C GLY A 205 -11.72 -3.18 2.59
N GLY A 206 -11.40 -3.25 1.30
CA GLY A 206 -11.91 -4.26 0.37
C GLY A 206 -13.24 -3.90 -0.29
N PHE A 207 -13.76 -2.70 -0.04
CA PHE A 207 -14.99 -2.21 -0.68
C PHE A 207 -14.66 -1.23 -1.80
N PRO A 208 -15.16 -1.46 -3.01
CA PRO A 208 -15.12 -0.47 -4.09
C PRO A 208 -16.22 0.58 -3.88
N GLY A 209 -15.95 1.82 -4.34
CA GLY A 209 -16.98 2.88 -4.38
C GLY A 209 -17.39 3.41 -3.00
N VAL A 210 -16.49 3.38 -2.00
CA VAL A 210 -16.71 3.98 -0.67
C VAL A 210 -16.79 5.51 -0.76
N THR A 211 -16.07 6.08 -1.72
CA THR A 211 -16.11 7.51 -2.05
C THR A 211 -16.45 7.68 -3.53
N PRO A 212 -17.09 8.80 -3.91
CA PRO A 212 -17.45 9.07 -5.30
C PRO A 212 -16.26 9.18 -6.24
#